data_79439ec90b14a806c6a94338d554c379
#
_entry.id   79439ec90b14a806c6a94338d554c379
#
_cell.length_a   1.000
_cell.length_b   1.000
_cell.length_c   1.000
_cell.angle_alpha   90.00
_cell.angle_beta   90.00
_cell.angle_gamma   90.00
#
_symmetry.space_group_name_H-M   'P 1'
#
loop_
_entity.id
_entity.type
_entity.pdbx_description
1 polymer ?
#
loop_
_entity_poly.entity_id
_entity_poly.type
_entity_poly.pdbx_seq_one_letter_code
_entity_poly.pdbx_strand_id
1 'polypeptide(L)'
;MAFEGLAEKLSNSFKKLRSKGKLTEADVKEAMREVRLALLEADVNYKVAKEFTGRVTERAVGSEVMESLTPAQMVIKIVNEELTALMGGSEERLKMPAHPPAIIMMCGLQGAGKTTHAAKLAYQLKSQGHRPLLVAGDIYRPAAIKQLQVVGEKAGAPVFEKGTQDPVATAQEAVRHARDYGNDYVIIDTAGPAAD
;
A
#
# COMPACT_ATOMS: atom_id res chain seq x y z
N MET A 1 5.36 2.33 -14.44
CA MET A 1 4.95 1.76 -13.12
C MET A 1 3.44 1.51 -13.15
N ALA A 2 2.92 0.52 -12.38
CA ALA A 2 1.51 0.07 -12.48
C ALA A 2 0.45 1.19 -12.29
N PHE A 3 0.78 2.26 -11.58
CA PHE A 3 -0.16 3.35 -11.31
C PHE A 3 -0.09 4.54 -12.28
N GLU A 4 0.91 4.61 -13.16
CA GLU A 4 1.03 5.72 -14.12
C GLU A 4 -0.13 5.74 -15.10
N GLY A 5 -0.50 4.58 -15.65
CA GLY A 5 -1.64 4.45 -16.55
C GLY A 5 -2.98 4.82 -15.92
N LEU A 6 -3.21 4.43 -14.65
CA LEU A 6 -4.42 4.79 -13.90
C LEU A 6 -4.48 6.30 -13.65
N ALA A 7 -3.38 6.88 -13.15
CA ALA A 7 -3.30 8.32 -12.87
C ALA A 7 -3.52 9.16 -14.12
N GLU A 8 -2.95 8.75 -15.26
CA GLU A 8 -3.13 9.42 -16.54
C GLU A 8 -4.58 9.36 -17.02
N LYS A 9 -5.23 8.19 -16.96
CA LYS A 9 -6.63 8.01 -17.36
C LYS A 9 -7.58 8.83 -16.50
N LEU A 10 -7.39 8.81 -15.17
CA LEU A 10 -8.16 9.65 -14.25
C LEU A 10 -7.96 11.13 -14.55
N SER A 11 -6.71 11.57 -14.77
CA SER A 11 -6.38 12.95 -15.12
C SER A 11 -7.07 13.39 -16.42
N ASN A 12 -7.10 12.52 -17.44
CA ASN A 12 -7.73 12.82 -18.73
C ASN A 12 -9.27 12.93 -18.59
N SER A 13 -9.92 12.04 -17.87
CA SER A 13 -11.37 12.11 -17.58
C SER A 13 -11.71 13.41 -16.85
N PHE A 14 -10.89 13.81 -15.86
CA PHE A 14 -11.11 15.05 -15.12
C PHE A 14 -10.80 16.32 -15.94
N LYS A 15 -9.85 16.28 -16.87
CA LYS A 15 -9.62 17.38 -17.83
C LYS A 15 -10.85 17.62 -18.71
N LYS A 16 -11.49 16.53 -19.20
CA LYS A 16 -12.72 16.63 -19.99
C LYS A 16 -13.86 17.29 -19.16
N LEU A 17 -14.02 16.91 -17.91
CA LEU A 17 -15.01 17.55 -17.02
C LEU A 17 -14.71 19.04 -16.80
N ARG A 18 -13.45 19.41 -16.59
CA ARG A 18 -13.04 20.82 -16.39
C ARG A 18 -13.26 21.69 -17.63
N SER A 19 -13.18 21.12 -18.82
CA SER A 19 -13.41 21.88 -20.06
C SER A 19 -14.87 22.23 -20.31
N LYS A 20 -15.82 21.57 -19.58
CA LYS A 20 -17.26 21.86 -19.67
C LYS A 20 -17.60 22.94 -18.64
N GLY A 21 -18.11 24.09 -19.09
CA GLY A 21 -18.44 25.20 -18.22
C GLY A 21 -19.61 24.88 -17.25
N LYS A 22 -20.65 24.18 -17.75
CA LYS A 22 -21.72 23.61 -16.95
C LYS A 22 -21.67 22.10 -17.07
N LEU A 23 -21.91 21.40 -15.97
CA LEU A 23 -22.02 19.95 -15.97
C LEU A 23 -23.50 19.54 -15.94
N THR A 24 -23.79 18.47 -16.67
CA THR A 24 -25.07 17.79 -16.59
C THR A 24 -24.89 16.45 -15.85
N GLU A 25 -25.99 15.88 -15.38
CA GLU A 25 -25.96 14.53 -14.78
C GLU A 25 -25.38 13.48 -15.74
N ALA A 26 -25.65 13.63 -17.05
CA ALA A 26 -25.11 12.76 -18.07
C ALA A 26 -23.58 12.86 -18.16
N ASP A 27 -23.02 14.07 -18.04
CA ASP A 27 -21.56 14.28 -18.05
C ASP A 27 -20.86 13.62 -16.87
N VAL A 28 -21.47 13.71 -15.69
CA VAL A 28 -20.97 13.05 -14.49
C VAL A 28 -21.01 11.52 -14.64
N LYS A 29 -22.12 10.98 -15.13
CA LYS A 29 -22.27 9.53 -15.35
C LYS A 29 -21.27 9.01 -16.38
N GLU A 30 -21.03 9.75 -17.47
CA GLU A 30 -20.03 9.42 -18.48
C GLU A 30 -18.63 9.39 -17.89
N ALA A 31 -18.24 10.44 -17.15
CA ALA A 31 -16.94 10.49 -16.48
C ALA A 31 -16.76 9.35 -15.49
N MET A 32 -17.78 9.02 -14.69
CA MET A 32 -17.70 7.90 -13.74
C MET A 32 -17.65 6.54 -14.43
N ARG A 33 -18.19 6.43 -15.65
CA ARG A 33 -17.99 5.25 -16.48
C ARG A 33 -16.53 5.10 -16.92
N GLU A 34 -15.90 6.19 -17.40
CA GLU A 34 -14.47 6.19 -17.74
C GLU A 34 -13.59 5.85 -16.53
N VAL A 35 -13.87 6.46 -15.36
CA VAL A 35 -13.19 6.17 -14.10
C VAL A 35 -13.30 4.69 -13.73
N ARG A 36 -14.49 4.10 -13.85
CA ARG A 36 -14.71 2.67 -13.56
C ARG A 36 -13.88 1.78 -14.49
N LEU A 37 -13.85 2.08 -15.77
CA LEU A 37 -13.03 1.33 -16.73
C LEU A 37 -11.55 1.42 -16.39
N ALA A 38 -11.06 2.61 -16.04
CA ALA A 38 -9.67 2.80 -15.63
C ALA A 38 -9.31 2.00 -14.37
N LEU A 39 -10.23 1.93 -13.39
CA LEU A 39 -10.05 1.12 -12.18
C LEU A 39 -10.02 -0.39 -12.49
N LEU A 40 -10.90 -0.86 -13.39
CA LEU A 40 -10.92 -2.27 -13.79
C LEU A 40 -9.66 -2.67 -14.57
N GLU A 41 -9.15 -1.81 -15.44
CA GLU A 41 -7.89 -2.02 -16.15
C GLU A 41 -6.67 -2.00 -15.21
N ALA A 42 -6.80 -1.39 -14.03
CA ALA A 42 -5.82 -1.43 -12.95
C ALA A 42 -6.05 -2.58 -11.95
N ASP A 43 -6.78 -3.64 -12.37
CA ASP A 43 -7.10 -4.84 -11.58
C ASP A 43 -7.88 -4.59 -10.28
N VAL A 44 -8.59 -3.45 -10.18
CA VAL A 44 -9.50 -3.22 -9.05
C VAL A 44 -10.71 -4.14 -9.17
N ASN A 45 -11.10 -4.78 -8.07
CA ASN A 45 -12.26 -5.65 -8.03
C ASN A 45 -13.53 -4.94 -8.56
N TYR A 46 -14.28 -5.61 -9.44
CA TYR A 46 -15.47 -5.05 -10.08
C TYR A 46 -16.51 -4.49 -9.09
N LYS A 47 -16.77 -5.22 -8.01
CA LYS A 47 -17.74 -4.79 -6.99
C LYS A 47 -17.29 -3.49 -6.32
N VAL A 48 -16.01 -3.40 -5.96
CA VAL A 48 -15.41 -2.21 -5.35
C VAL A 48 -15.48 -1.03 -6.32
N ALA A 49 -15.06 -1.21 -7.57
CA ALA A 49 -15.10 -0.14 -8.58
C ALA A 49 -16.55 0.35 -8.85
N LYS A 50 -17.53 -0.58 -8.89
CA LYS A 50 -18.95 -0.25 -9.07
C LYS A 50 -19.52 0.53 -7.89
N GLU A 51 -19.27 0.08 -6.67
CA GLU A 51 -19.75 0.75 -5.45
C GLU A 51 -19.14 2.15 -5.30
N PHE A 52 -17.84 2.27 -5.52
CA PHE A 52 -17.13 3.55 -5.50
C PHE A 52 -17.71 4.54 -6.51
N THR A 53 -17.80 4.16 -7.80
CA THR A 53 -18.36 5.07 -8.82
C THR A 53 -19.83 5.37 -8.62
N GLY A 54 -20.60 4.47 -8.00
CA GLY A 54 -21.98 4.69 -7.58
C GLY A 54 -22.09 5.81 -6.54
N ARG A 55 -21.33 5.70 -5.44
CA ARG A 55 -21.31 6.72 -4.38
C ARG A 55 -20.87 8.10 -4.90
N VAL A 56 -19.82 8.13 -5.73
CA VAL A 56 -19.38 9.39 -6.35
C VAL A 56 -20.47 9.99 -7.22
N THR A 57 -21.14 9.19 -8.06
CA THR A 57 -22.21 9.68 -8.93
C THR A 57 -23.37 10.25 -8.12
N GLU A 58 -23.84 9.54 -7.11
CA GLU A 58 -24.94 9.97 -6.23
C GLU A 58 -24.64 11.32 -5.58
N ARG A 59 -23.44 11.51 -5.03
CA ARG A 59 -23.00 12.78 -4.43
C ARG A 59 -22.81 13.88 -5.47
N ALA A 60 -22.29 13.56 -6.66
CA ALA A 60 -21.93 14.52 -7.69
C ALA A 60 -23.13 15.06 -8.48
N VAL A 61 -24.27 14.36 -8.52
CA VAL A 61 -25.50 14.84 -9.17
C VAL A 61 -26.39 15.65 -8.24
N GLY A 62 -26.00 15.85 -7.00
CA GLY A 62 -26.75 16.72 -6.06
C GLY A 62 -26.81 18.17 -6.53
N SER A 63 -27.92 18.87 -6.21
CA SER A 63 -28.15 20.26 -6.62
C SER A 63 -27.02 21.20 -6.21
N GLU A 64 -26.45 21.01 -5.03
CA GLU A 64 -25.34 21.80 -4.51
C GLU A 64 -24.10 21.77 -5.43
N VAL A 65 -23.81 20.61 -6.03
CA VAL A 65 -22.69 20.45 -6.96
C VAL A 65 -23.04 21.04 -8.32
N MET A 66 -24.23 20.73 -8.84
CA MET A 66 -24.67 21.10 -10.18
C MET A 66 -24.88 22.61 -10.33
N GLU A 67 -25.29 23.29 -9.26
CA GLU A 67 -25.50 24.74 -9.22
C GLU A 67 -24.26 25.54 -8.82
N SER A 68 -23.16 24.84 -8.47
CA SER A 68 -21.89 25.46 -8.10
C SER A 68 -21.27 26.23 -9.27
N LEU A 69 -20.52 27.29 -8.95
CA LEU A 69 -19.68 28.01 -9.93
C LEU A 69 -18.49 27.15 -10.44
N THR A 70 -18.12 26.11 -9.73
CA THR A 70 -17.00 25.21 -10.06
C THR A 70 -17.39 23.74 -9.95
N PRO A 71 -18.41 23.26 -10.69
CA PRO A 71 -18.96 21.91 -10.49
C PRO A 71 -17.92 20.82 -10.77
N ALA A 72 -17.06 20.98 -11.76
CA ALA A 72 -16.00 20.01 -12.05
C ALA A 72 -15.00 19.87 -10.91
N GLN A 73 -14.66 20.95 -10.21
CA GLN A 73 -13.76 20.89 -9.06
C GLN A 73 -14.44 20.18 -7.87
N MET A 74 -15.74 20.40 -7.67
CA MET A 74 -16.51 19.71 -6.65
C MET A 74 -16.60 18.21 -6.91
N VAL A 75 -16.81 17.79 -8.16
CA VAL A 75 -16.78 16.37 -8.53
C VAL A 75 -15.40 15.74 -8.22
N ILE A 76 -14.31 16.43 -8.57
CA ILE A 76 -12.96 15.95 -8.28
C ILE A 76 -12.72 15.85 -6.77
N LYS A 77 -13.19 16.82 -5.99
CA LYS A 77 -13.13 16.78 -4.52
C LYS A 77 -13.88 15.57 -3.97
N ILE A 78 -15.11 15.32 -4.44
CA ILE A 78 -15.90 14.14 -4.05
C ILE A 78 -15.17 12.84 -4.38
N VAL A 79 -14.56 12.72 -5.57
CA VAL A 79 -13.74 11.55 -5.95
C VAL A 79 -12.58 11.36 -4.97
N ASN A 80 -11.88 12.44 -4.62
CA ASN A 80 -10.76 12.36 -3.67
C ASN A 80 -11.21 11.92 -2.27
N GLU A 81 -12.32 12.45 -1.78
CA GLU A 81 -12.91 12.07 -0.49
C GLU A 81 -13.33 10.60 -0.47
N GLU A 82 -14.02 10.13 -1.52
CA GLU A 82 -14.45 8.74 -1.63
C GLU A 82 -13.27 7.77 -1.78
N LEU A 83 -12.21 8.15 -2.53
CA LEU A 83 -10.97 7.36 -2.59
C LEU A 83 -10.29 7.30 -1.23
N THR A 84 -10.19 8.41 -0.53
CA THR A 84 -9.61 8.47 0.81
C THR A 84 -10.38 7.58 1.79
N ALA A 85 -11.70 7.64 1.76
CA ALA A 85 -12.56 6.78 2.57
C ALA A 85 -12.40 5.30 2.22
N LEU A 86 -12.28 4.98 0.93
CA LEU A 86 -12.05 3.61 0.45
C LEU A 86 -10.70 3.05 0.92
N MET A 87 -9.67 3.90 1.02
CA MET A 87 -8.33 3.55 1.51
C MET A 87 -8.24 3.47 3.05
N GLY A 88 -9.32 3.74 3.77
CA GLY A 88 -9.40 3.63 5.23
C GLY A 88 -9.53 4.96 5.97
N GLY A 89 -9.40 6.10 5.30
CA GLY A 89 -9.65 7.45 5.85
C GLY A 89 -8.57 7.99 6.79
N SER A 90 -8.00 7.17 7.65
CA SER A 90 -6.98 7.57 8.63
C SER A 90 -5.79 6.61 8.64
N GLU A 91 -4.65 7.11 9.11
CA GLU A 91 -3.46 6.29 9.33
C GLU A 91 -3.70 5.30 10.50
N GLU A 92 -3.56 4.02 10.23
CA GLU A 92 -3.53 2.99 11.26
C GLU A 92 -2.10 2.72 11.70
N ARG A 93 -1.83 2.87 12.99
CA ARG A 93 -0.52 2.57 13.57
C ARG A 93 -0.39 1.07 13.84
N LEU A 94 0.84 0.57 13.74
CA LEU A 94 1.16 -0.80 14.15
C LEU A 94 0.85 -0.96 15.63
N LYS A 95 0.01 -1.97 15.94
CA LYS A 95 -0.37 -2.28 17.32
C LYS A 95 0.65 -3.22 17.93
N MET A 96 1.16 -2.86 19.10
CA MET A 96 2.01 -3.76 19.89
C MET A 96 1.15 -4.86 20.53
N PRO A 97 1.51 -6.13 20.40
CA PRO A 97 0.84 -7.21 21.11
C PRO A 97 1.09 -7.14 22.62
N ALA A 98 0.21 -7.75 23.42
CA ALA A 98 0.38 -7.86 24.87
C ALA A 98 1.70 -8.55 25.25
N HIS A 99 2.17 -9.46 24.41
CA HIS A 99 3.42 -10.20 24.61
C HIS A 99 4.34 -9.98 23.38
N PRO A 100 5.34 -9.10 23.49
CA PRO A 100 6.34 -8.90 22.44
C PRO A 100 7.13 -10.19 22.12
N PRO A 101 7.69 -10.30 20.90
CA PRO A 101 7.73 -9.31 19.83
C PRO A 101 6.46 -9.27 18.97
N ALA A 102 6.16 -8.10 18.37
CA ALA A 102 5.26 -8.00 17.24
C ALA A 102 5.93 -8.62 16.01
N ILE A 103 5.24 -9.51 15.32
CA ILE A 103 5.77 -10.21 14.13
C ILE A 103 5.13 -9.63 12.89
N ILE A 104 5.96 -9.12 11.97
CA ILE A 104 5.55 -8.56 10.69
C ILE A 104 6.17 -9.39 9.58
N MET A 105 5.35 -9.98 8.73
CA MET A 105 5.79 -10.72 7.56
C MET A 105 5.57 -9.89 6.29
N MET A 106 6.65 -9.64 5.54
CA MET A 106 6.57 -8.91 4.28
C MET A 106 6.11 -9.84 3.16
N CYS A 107 4.91 -9.59 2.62
CA CYS A 107 4.31 -10.40 1.56
C CYS A 107 4.20 -9.59 0.26
N GLY A 108 4.28 -10.26 -0.88
CA GLY A 108 4.15 -9.66 -2.21
C GLY A 108 4.99 -10.36 -3.27
N LEU A 109 4.77 -10.01 -4.53
CA LEU A 109 5.50 -10.55 -5.67
C LEU A 109 7.00 -10.19 -5.61
N GLN A 110 7.81 -10.90 -6.39
CA GLN A 110 9.21 -10.55 -6.58
C GLN A 110 9.32 -9.12 -7.16
N GLY A 111 10.25 -8.32 -6.68
CA GLY A 111 10.39 -6.93 -7.11
C GLY A 111 9.40 -5.93 -6.51
N ALA A 112 8.43 -6.35 -5.69
CA ALA A 112 7.46 -5.47 -5.01
C ALA A 112 8.09 -4.54 -3.94
N GLY A 113 9.38 -4.66 -3.68
CA GLY A 113 10.10 -3.80 -2.73
C GLY A 113 10.08 -4.26 -1.27
N LYS A 114 9.76 -5.54 -0.99
CA LYS A 114 9.69 -6.10 0.36
C LYS A 114 10.91 -5.79 1.21
N THR A 115 12.10 -6.16 0.74
CA THR A 115 13.38 -5.92 1.43
C THR A 115 13.63 -4.45 1.74
N THR A 116 13.36 -3.57 0.75
CA THR A 116 13.51 -2.12 0.92
C THR A 116 12.54 -1.57 1.97
N HIS A 117 11.28 -2.01 1.95
CA HIS A 117 10.28 -1.55 2.92
C HIS A 117 10.52 -2.16 4.31
N ALA A 118 10.99 -3.39 4.42
CA ALA A 118 11.41 -3.99 5.68
C ALA A 118 12.49 -3.13 6.37
N ALA A 119 13.52 -2.72 5.63
CA ALA A 119 14.57 -1.86 6.17
C ALA A 119 14.08 -0.46 6.53
N LYS A 120 13.23 0.16 5.70
CA LYS A 120 12.63 1.48 6.01
C LYS A 120 11.74 1.42 7.26
N LEU A 121 10.94 0.35 7.39
CA LEU A 121 10.10 0.13 8.57
C LEU A 121 10.94 -0.08 9.82
N ALA A 122 12.01 -0.87 9.74
CA ALA A 122 12.95 -1.06 10.84
C ALA A 122 13.59 0.28 11.26
N TYR A 123 14.02 1.09 10.30
CA TYR A 123 14.54 2.43 10.57
C TYR A 123 13.52 3.33 11.28
N GLN A 124 12.29 3.36 10.80
CA GLN A 124 11.20 4.14 11.39
C GLN A 124 10.91 3.69 12.83
N LEU A 125 10.75 2.39 13.05
CA LEU A 125 10.51 1.82 14.38
C LEU A 125 11.66 2.15 15.34
N LYS A 126 12.90 2.01 14.86
CA LYS A 126 14.07 2.39 15.66
C LYS A 126 14.08 3.87 16.04
N SER A 127 13.70 4.77 15.11
CA SER A 127 13.60 6.21 15.40
C SER A 127 12.52 6.55 16.43
N GLN A 128 11.54 5.67 16.60
CA GLN A 128 10.48 5.74 17.62
C GLN A 128 10.87 5.09 18.95
N GLY A 129 12.12 4.61 19.09
CA GLY A 129 12.63 3.99 20.31
C GLY A 129 12.40 2.48 20.40
N HIS A 130 11.92 1.84 19.36
CA HIS A 130 11.75 0.39 19.28
C HIS A 130 13.04 -0.34 18.94
N ARG A 131 13.04 -1.65 19.16
CA ARG A 131 14.18 -2.56 18.92
C ARG A 131 13.83 -3.61 17.84
N PRO A 132 13.74 -3.21 16.56
CA PRO A 132 13.39 -4.13 15.49
C PRO A 132 14.52 -5.12 15.19
N LEU A 133 14.15 -6.36 14.83
CA LEU A 133 15.01 -7.39 14.28
C LEU A 133 14.54 -7.71 12.86
N LEU A 134 15.42 -7.58 11.88
CA LEU A 134 15.17 -8.04 10.52
C LEU A 134 15.52 -9.52 10.39
N VAL A 135 14.73 -10.28 9.62
CA VAL A 135 14.93 -11.72 9.42
C VAL A 135 15.03 -12.04 7.94
N ALA A 136 16.10 -12.71 7.53
CA ALA A 136 16.31 -13.15 6.16
C ALA A 136 15.52 -14.44 5.87
N GLY A 137 14.33 -14.32 5.31
CA GLY A 137 13.48 -15.43 4.88
C GLY A 137 13.54 -15.74 3.39
N ASP A 138 14.19 -14.89 2.56
CA ASP A 138 14.46 -15.18 1.16
C ASP A 138 15.78 -15.95 1.03
N ILE A 139 15.71 -17.26 1.22
CA ILE A 139 16.87 -18.15 1.16
C ILE A 139 17.19 -18.66 -0.26
N TYR A 140 16.25 -18.49 -1.20
CA TYR A 140 16.37 -19.02 -2.55
C TYR A 140 17.28 -18.18 -3.44
N ARG A 141 17.51 -16.93 -3.07
CA ARG A 141 18.40 -16.00 -3.77
C ARG A 141 19.61 -15.68 -2.90
N PRO A 142 20.81 -16.19 -3.25
CA PRO A 142 22.03 -15.97 -2.43
C PRO A 142 22.34 -14.50 -2.15
N ALA A 143 22.02 -13.61 -3.11
CA ALA A 143 22.23 -12.18 -2.96
C ALA A 143 21.21 -11.49 -2.01
N ALA A 144 20.06 -12.12 -1.74
CA ALA A 144 19.00 -11.51 -0.95
C ALA A 144 19.39 -11.33 0.52
N ILE A 145 20.02 -12.34 1.11
CA ILE A 145 20.54 -12.28 2.49
C ILE A 145 21.54 -11.13 2.63
N LYS A 146 22.51 -11.06 1.72
CA LYS A 146 23.50 -9.98 1.72
C LYS A 146 22.87 -8.61 1.49
N GLN A 147 21.88 -8.53 0.61
CA GLN A 147 21.13 -7.30 0.38
C GLN A 147 20.42 -6.82 1.66
N LEU A 148 19.76 -7.74 2.37
CA LEU A 148 19.06 -7.41 3.63
C LEU A 148 20.08 -6.97 4.70
N GLN A 149 21.24 -7.62 4.79
CA GLN A 149 22.31 -7.21 5.72
C GLN A 149 22.77 -5.78 5.44
N VAL A 150 23.04 -5.44 4.18
CA VAL A 150 23.48 -4.07 3.79
C VAL A 150 22.41 -3.00 4.13
N VAL A 151 21.15 -3.27 3.82
CA VAL A 151 20.09 -2.28 4.11
C VAL A 151 19.73 -2.26 5.60
N GLY A 152 19.87 -3.37 6.31
CA GLY A 152 19.70 -3.46 7.77
C GLY A 152 20.79 -2.66 8.51
N GLU A 153 22.05 -2.77 8.08
CA GLU A 153 23.15 -1.95 8.61
C GLU A 153 22.86 -0.45 8.44
N LYS A 154 22.44 -0.03 7.23
CA LYS A 154 22.04 1.36 6.95
C LYS A 154 20.87 1.83 7.82
N ALA A 155 19.91 0.95 8.10
CA ALA A 155 18.80 1.21 8.99
C ALA A 155 19.21 1.17 10.48
N GLY A 156 20.39 0.67 10.79
CA GLY A 156 20.89 0.44 12.14
C GLY A 156 20.08 -0.64 12.88
N ALA A 157 19.48 -1.58 12.16
CA ALA A 157 18.73 -2.71 12.68
C ALA A 157 19.51 -4.02 12.47
N PRO A 158 19.62 -4.89 13.48
CA PRO A 158 20.28 -6.18 13.34
C PRO A 158 19.51 -7.09 12.38
N VAL A 159 20.25 -7.96 11.68
CA VAL A 159 19.69 -8.95 10.76
C VAL A 159 19.98 -10.35 11.29
N PHE A 160 18.92 -11.13 11.50
CA PHE A 160 18.98 -12.52 11.84
C PHE A 160 18.96 -13.36 10.55
N GLU A 161 19.93 -14.24 10.35
CA GLU A 161 20.03 -15.12 9.19
C GLU A 161 20.61 -16.49 9.62
N LYS A 162 20.30 -17.51 8.84
CA LYS A 162 20.78 -18.89 9.03
C LYS A 162 21.20 -19.51 7.66
N GLY A 163 21.69 -18.68 6.74
CA GLY A 163 22.06 -19.13 5.41
C GLY A 163 20.89 -19.75 4.65
N THR A 164 21.04 -20.98 4.18
CA THR A 164 20.04 -21.71 3.38
C THR A 164 19.13 -22.62 4.23
N GLN A 165 19.10 -22.43 5.54
CA GLN A 165 18.19 -23.17 6.41
C GLN A 165 16.74 -22.88 6.03
N ASP A 166 15.85 -23.85 6.25
CA ASP A 166 14.40 -23.70 6.05
C ASP A 166 13.87 -22.36 6.60
N PRO A 167 13.13 -21.56 5.79
CA PRO A 167 12.70 -20.24 6.22
C PRO A 167 11.74 -20.26 7.41
N VAL A 168 10.96 -21.34 7.57
CA VAL A 168 10.05 -21.48 8.72
C VAL A 168 10.84 -21.71 10.00
N ALA A 169 11.84 -22.59 9.96
CA ALA A 169 12.74 -22.83 11.09
C ALA A 169 13.53 -21.56 11.45
N THR A 170 14.04 -20.83 10.44
CA THR A 170 14.75 -19.56 10.62
C THR A 170 13.86 -18.52 11.29
N ALA A 171 12.60 -18.38 10.84
CA ALA A 171 11.65 -17.44 11.44
C ALA A 171 11.33 -17.80 12.91
N GLN A 172 11.13 -19.10 13.21
CA GLN A 172 10.88 -19.57 14.59
C GLN A 172 12.07 -19.29 15.51
N GLU A 173 13.29 -19.52 15.03
CA GLU A 173 14.51 -19.22 15.78
C GLU A 173 14.68 -17.72 15.98
N ALA A 174 14.39 -16.89 14.95
CA ALA A 174 14.44 -15.46 15.06
C ALA A 174 13.46 -14.90 16.10
N VAL A 175 12.25 -15.45 16.20
CA VAL A 175 11.27 -15.06 17.23
C VAL A 175 11.77 -15.43 18.63
N ARG A 176 12.39 -16.59 18.81
CA ARG A 176 13.03 -16.97 20.09
C ARG A 176 14.16 -16.02 20.43
N HIS A 177 15.07 -15.80 19.47
CA HIS A 177 16.16 -14.84 19.61
C HIS A 177 15.66 -13.44 20.01
N ALA A 178 14.61 -12.95 19.35
CA ALA A 178 14.03 -11.65 19.67
C ALA A 178 13.53 -11.55 21.12
N ARG A 179 12.93 -12.64 21.65
CA ARG A 179 12.49 -12.70 23.06
C ARG A 179 13.67 -12.69 24.01
N ASP A 180 14.71 -13.47 23.72
CA ASP A 180 15.89 -13.60 24.58
C ASP A 180 16.71 -12.30 24.63
N TYR A 181 16.77 -11.56 23.53
CA TYR A 181 17.54 -10.31 23.42
C TYR A 181 16.69 -9.05 23.53
N GLY A 182 15.38 -9.20 23.81
CA GLY A 182 14.49 -8.07 24.06
C GLY A 182 14.19 -7.23 22.84
N ASN A 183 14.20 -7.81 21.63
CA ASN A 183 13.65 -7.15 20.45
C ASN A 183 12.11 -7.14 20.55
N ASP A 184 11.50 -6.00 20.26
CA ASP A 184 10.05 -5.81 20.36
C ASP A 184 9.32 -5.95 19.02
N TYR A 185 10.04 -5.89 17.90
CA TYR A 185 9.56 -6.18 16.56
C TYR A 185 10.45 -7.20 15.85
N VAL A 186 9.81 -8.12 15.12
CA VAL A 186 10.47 -9.07 14.20
C VAL A 186 9.89 -8.84 12.82
N ILE A 187 10.71 -8.41 11.87
CA ILE A 187 10.30 -8.12 10.49
C ILE A 187 10.92 -9.18 9.57
N ILE A 188 10.08 -10.07 9.04
CA ILE A 188 10.52 -11.19 8.20
C ILE A 188 10.44 -10.77 6.74
N ASP A 189 11.60 -10.67 6.09
CA ASP A 189 11.69 -10.45 4.65
C ASP A 189 11.60 -11.78 3.91
N THR A 190 10.49 -12.02 3.21
CA THR A 190 10.23 -13.30 2.54
C THR A 190 10.59 -13.27 1.05
N ALA A 191 10.89 -14.42 0.49
CA ALA A 191 10.84 -14.61 -0.95
C ALA A 191 9.41 -14.34 -1.44
N GLY A 192 9.23 -13.60 -2.52
CA GLY A 192 7.92 -13.54 -3.17
C GLY A 192 7.74 -14.74 -4.10
N PRO A 193 6.50 -15.14 -4.42
CA PRO A 193 6.28 -16.02 -5.56
C PRO A 193 6.89 -15.38 -6.81
N ALA A 194 7.42 -16.19 -7.72
CA ALA A 194 7.84 -15.72 -9.03
C ALA A 194 6.61 -15.13 -9.73
N ALA A 195 6.79 -14.04 -10.47
CA ALA A 195 5.75 -13.59 -11.41
C ALA A 195 5.78 -14.58 -12.58
N ASP A 196 4.67 -15.24 -12.84
CA ASP A 196 4.47 -16.08 -14.03
C ASP A 196 4.46 -15.22 -15.28
#